data_d8a4173a84556dc65d2ffab2c238eacb
#
_entry.id   d8a4173a84556dc65d2ffab2c238eacb
#
_cell.length_a   1.000
_cell.length_b   1.000
_cell.length_c   1.000
_cell.angle_alpha   90.00
_cell.angle_beta   90.00
_cell.angle_gamma   90.00
#
_symmetry.space_group_name_H-M   'P 1'
#
loop_
_entity.id
_entity.type
_entity.pdbx_description
1 polymer ?
#
loop_
_entity_poly.entity_id
_entity_poly.type
_entity_poly.pdbx_seq_one_letter_code
_entity_poly.pdbx_strand_id
1 'polypeptide(L)'
;MESNGQITRREALSRVAILLGGAISAPTLAGVLDAATRRAWATAQGWTPRTLNASQTELVAVIAEHIIPETDTPGARAAGVHRFVDTLLTDHYPAAERDRFLDGLRGVDTRSRSRHGKPFVECVAEQRVALLTEMDEATYPPRGSDTATPAGDETWFFRRMKELTLVGYYTSEMGATRELHISPFGPYHGDIPYRSVGRSWA
;
A
#
# COMPACT_ATOMS: atom_id res chain seq x y z
N MET A 1 -0.30 30.36 -20.27
CA MET A 1 0.73 29.61 -19.50
C MET A 1 0.12 28.29 -19.11
N GLU A 2 0.24 27.33 -20.01
CA GLU A 2 -0.32 25.98 -19.81
C GLU A 2 0.63 25.21 -18.91
N SER A 3 0.08 24.66 -17.82
CA SER A 3 0.83 23.81 -16.89
C SER A 3 1.19 22.52 -17.60
N ASN A 4 2.49 22.39 -17.83
CA ASN A 4 3.17 21.22 -18.38
C ASN A 4 2.66 19.93 -17.71
N GLY A 5 2.24 18.95 -18.53
CA GLY A 5 1.57 17.71 -18.14
C GLY A 5 2.36 16.72 -17.24
N GLN A 6 3.09 17.24 -16.30
CA GLN A 6 3.70 16.45 -15.24
C GLN A 6 2.65 16.16 -14.17
N ILE A 7 2.29 14.90 -14.04
CA ILE A 7 1.51 14.44 -12.89
C ILE A 7 2.33 14.74 -11.64
N THR A 8 1.86 15.72 -10.87
CA THR A 8 2.45 16.02 -9.56
C THR A 8 2.23 14.83 -8.63
N ARG A 9 3.10 14.67 -7.60
CA ARG A 9 2.87 13.67 -6.54
C ARG A 9 1.46 13.76 -5.96
N ARG A 10 0.88 14.95 -5.91
CA ARG A 10 -0.49 15.19 -5.46
C ARG A 10 -1.52 14.56 -6.39
N GLU A 11 -1.30 14.59 -7.69
CA GLU A 11 -2.15 13.94 -8.69
C GLU A 11 -2.01 12.42 -8.66
N ALA A 12 -0.79 11.89 -8.51
CA ALA A 12 -0.58 10.45 -8.31
C ALA A 12 -1.33 9.95 -7.06
N LEU A 13 -1.19 10.66 -5.93
CA LEU A 13 -1.93 10.35 -4.71
C LEU A 13 -3.45 10.50 -4.88
N SER A 14 -3.92 11.48 -5.66
CA SER A 14 -5.33 11.63 -5.96
C SER A 14 -5.87 10.45 -6.79
N ARG A 15 -5.10 9.95 -7.74
CA ARG A 15 -5.47 8.76 -8.53
C ARG A 15 -5.49 7.49 -7.67
N VAL A 16 -4.50 7.32 -6.79
CA VAL A 16 -4.50 6.23 -5.80
C VAL A 16 -5.74 6.32 -4.89
N ALA A 17 -6.13 7.52 -4.46
CA ALA A 17 -7.34 7.72 -3.67
C ALA A 17 -8.61 7.28 -4.44
N ILE A 18 -8.68 7.55 -5.75
CA ILE A 18 -9.79 7.10 -6.60
C ILE A 18 -9.83 5.56 -6.69
N LEU A 19 -8.67 4.91 -6.85
CA LEU A 19 -8.55 3.45 -6.88
C LEU A 19 -8.97 2.80 -5.56
N LEU A 20 -8.76 3.50 -4.44
CA LEU A 20 -9.19 3.07 -3.11
C LEU A 20 -10.68 3.34 -2.83
N GLY A 21 -11.41 3.91 -3.78
CA GLY A 21 -12.82 4.27 -3.61
C GLY A 21 -13.08 5.35 -2.55
N GLY A 22 -12.06 6.18 -2.24
CA GLY A 22 -12.18 7.22 -1.22
C GLY A 22 -10.92 8.08 -1.08
N ALA A 23 -10.87 8.87 -0.04
CA ALA A 23 -9.74 9.73 0.27
C ALA A 23 -8.61 8.94 0.96
N ILE A 24 -7.35 9.28 0.63
CA ILE A 24 -6.19 8.86 1.40
C ILE A 24 -6.28 9.47 2.80
N SER A 25 -5.94 8.71 3.82
CA SER A 25 -5.97 9.19 5.19
C SER A 25 -5.00 10.36 5.42
N ALA A 26 -5.36 11.28 6.31
CA ALA A 26 -4.53 12.42 6.62
C ALA A 26 -3.12 12.03 7.12
N PRO A 27 -2.95 11.02 8.00
CA PRO A 27 -1.63 10.56 8.43
C PRO A 27 -0.78 10.04 7.26
N THR A 28 -1.37 9.23 6.37
CA THR A 28 -0.67 8.70 5.19
C THR A 28 -0.24 9.84 4.26
N LEU A 29 -1.13 10.78 4.00
CA LEU A 29 -0.81 11.94 3.16
C LEU A 29 0.31 12.80 3.77
N ALA A 30 0.26 13.07 5.06
CA ALA A 30 1.30 13.80 5.78
C ALA A 30 2.67 13.11 5.65
N GLY A 31 2.72 11.79 5.88
CA GLY A 31 3.96 11.02 5.78
C GLY A 31 4.57 11.02 4.37
N VAL A 32 3.74 10.89 3.33
CA VAL A 32 4.24 10.94 1.95
C VAL A 32 4.77 12.33 1.57
N LEU A 33 4.19 13.38 2.10
CA LEU A 33 4.64 14.75 1.84
C LEU A 33 5.90 15.12 2.63
N ASP A 34 6.17 14.44 3.76
CA ASP A 34 7.36 14.71 4.56
C ASP A 34 8.63 14.14 3.92
N ALA A 35 9.61 15.03 3.69
CA ALA A 35 10.87 14.66 3.05
C ALA A 35 11.77 13.78 3.96
N ALA A 36 11.69 13.94 5.29
CA ALA A 36 12.46 13.14 6.24
C ALA A 36 11.94 11.69 6.25
N THR A 37 10.62 11.53 6.31
CA THR A 37 9.96 10.24 6.21
C THR A 37 10.34 9.50 4.93
N ARG A 38 10.32 10.19 3.78
CA ARG A 38 10.72 9.57 2.50
C ARG A 38 12.16 9.08 2.50
N ARG A 39 13.08 9.80 3.13
CA ARG A 39 14.48 9.35 3.24
C ARG A 39 14.62 8.16 4.18
N ALA A 40 13.88 8.14 5.28
CA ALA A 40 13.98 7.10 6.31
C ALA A 40 13.63 5.70 5.77
N TRP A 41 12.59 5.56 4.97
CA TRP A 41 12.20 4.25 4.46
C TRP A 41 12.82 3.88 3.11
N ALA A 42 13.31 4.84 2.32
CA ALA A 42 13.95 4.59 1.03
C ALA A 42 15.30 3.88 1.17
N THR A 43 16.04 4.11 2.26
CA THR A 43 17.35 3.50 2.49
C THR A 43 17.21 2.14 3.17
N ALA A 44 17.65 1.06 2.49
CA ALA A 44 17.62 -0.30 3.05
C ALA A 44 18.70 -0.54 4.11
N GLN A 45 19.83 0.17 4.01
CA GLN A 45 20.98 -0.03 4.92
C GLN A 45 20.68 0.56 6.30
N GLY A 46 20.81 -0.29 7.33
CA GLY A 46 20.66 0.12 8.73
C GLY A 46 19.22 0.38 9.18
N TRP A 47 18.20 0.08 8.34
CA TRP A 47 16.81 0.23 8.78
C TRP A 47 16.46 -0.81 9.84
N THR A 48 15.85 -0.35 10.91
CA THR A 48 15.27 -1.18 11.97
C THR A 48 13.85 -0.73 12.25
N PRO A 49 12.90 -1.66 12.45
CA PRO A 49 11.52 -1.28 12.76
C PRO A 49 11.46 -0.58 14.12
N ARG A 50 10.58 0.42 14.24
CA ARG A 50 10.40 1.23 15.45
C ARG A 50 9.05 0.98 16.13
N THR A 51 8.02 0.71 15.36
CA THR A 51 6.66 0.40 15.83
C THR A 51 6.36 -1.09 15.71
N LEU A 52 6.70 -1.70 14.57
CA LEU A 52 6.46 -3.11 14.32
C LEU A 52 7.56 -3.96 14.94
N ASN A 53 7.20 -5.09 15.57
CA ASN A 53 8.18 -6.10 15.90
C ASN A 53 8.54 -6.97 14.67
N ALA A 54 9.51 -7.88 14.80
CA ALA A 54 9.98 -8.69 13.67
C ALA A 54 8.86 -9.52 13.01
N SER A 55 7.99 -10.16 13.80
CA SER A 55 6.88 -10.96 13.26
C SER A 55 5.81 -10.10 12.59
N GLN A 56 5.51 -8.93 13.13
CA GLN A 56 4.59 -7.96 12.53
C GLN A 56 5.15 -7.36 11.24
N THR A 57 6.45 -7.09 11.21
CA THR A 57 7.15 -6.61 10.00
C THR A 57 7.04 -7.64 8.88
N GLU A 58 7.29 -8.91 9.19
CA GLU A 58 7.14 -9.99 8.21
C GLU A 58 5.69 -10.16 7.77
N LEU A 59 4.73 -10.10 8.69
CA LEU A 59 3.30 -10.18 8.37
C LEU A 59 2.87 -9.05 7.43
N VAL A 60 3.26 -7.81 7.71
CA VAL A 60 3.00 -6.66 6.83
C VAL A 60 3.63 -6.87 5.45
N ALA A 61 4.89 -7.35 5.40
CA ALA A 61 5.57 -7.61 4.13
C ALA A 61 4.87 -8.69 3.30
N VAL A 62 4.38 -9.76 3.95
CA VAL A 62 3.65 -10.84 3.26
C VAL A 62 2.28 -10.36 2.77
N ILE A 63 1.53 -9.61 3.57
CA ILE A 63 0.23 -9.07 3.16
C ILE A 63 0.41 -8.09 1.99
N ALA A 64 1.37 -7.18 2.08
CA ALA A 64 1.65 -6.21 1.02
C ALA A 64 2.03 -6.89 -0.30
N GLU A 65 2.84 -7.96 -0.24
CA GLU A 65 3.21 -8.75 -1.42
C GLU A 65 2.03 -9.48 -2.07
N HIS A 66 1.00 -9.85 -1.30
CA HIS A 66 -0.24 -10.40 -1.86
C HIS A 66 -1.13 -9.33 -2.50
N ILE A 67 -1.04 -8.07 -2.04
CA ILE A 67 -1.78 -6.93 -2.62
C ILE A 67 -1.11 -6.46 -3.92
N ILE A 68 0.21 -6.36 -3.95
CA ILE A 68 1.01 -6.03 -5.14
C ILE A 68 2.13 -7.07 -5.25
N PRO A 69 1.88 -8.19 -5.94
CA PRO A 69 2.84 -9.27 -6.09
C PRO A 69 3.95 -8.94 -7.08
N GLU A 70 5.07 -9.62 -6.96
CA GLU A 70 6.10 -9.66 -7.99
C GLU A 70 5.54 -10.32 -9.26
N THR A 71 5.76 -9.66 -10.40
CA THR A 71 5.37 -10.12 -11.73
C THR A 71 6.55 -9.90 -12.68
N ASP A 72 6.38 -9.17 -13.78
CA ASP A 72 7.46 -8.61 -14.59
C ASP A 72 8.10 -7.37 -13.94
N THR A 73 7.48 -6.86 -12.89
CA THR A 73 7.99 -5.78 -12.04
C THR A 73 8.12 -6.25 -10.59
N PRO A 74 9.04 -5.65 -9.80
CA PRO A 74 9.22 -6.02 -8.38
C PRO A 74 7.96 -5.77 -7.57
N GLY A 75 7.62 -6.69 -6.66
CA GLY A 75 6.46 -6.57 -5.77
C GLY A 75 6.67 -5.61 -4.60
N ALA A 76 5.64 -5.50 -3.75
CA ALA A 76 5.61 -4.57 -2.63
C ALA A 76 6.69 -4.86 -1.56
N ARG A 77 7.07 -6.12 -1.37
CA ARG A 77 8.14 -6.52 -0.47
C ARG A 77 9.48 -5.95 -0.94
N ALA A 78 9.82 -6.14 -2.21
CA ALA A 78 11.05 -5.63 -2.82
C ALA A 78 11.08 -4.10 -2.81
N ALA A 79 9.94 -3.44 -3.01
CA ALA A 79 9.78 -1.99 -2.90
C ALA A 79 9.94 -1.45 -1.46
N GLY A 80 10.01 -2.32 -0.45
CA GLY A 80 10.19 -1.93 0.94
C GLY A 80 8.94 -1.35 1.61
N VAL A 81 7.75 -1.70 1.14
CA VAL A 81 6.47 -1.19 1.66
C VAL A 81 6.34 -1.40 3.18
N HIS A 82 6.82 -2.52 3.73
CA HIS A 82 6.82 -2.76 5.18
C HIS A 82 7.58 -1.70 5.97
N ARG A 83 8.66 -1.15 5.40
CA ARG A 83 9.44 -0.04 6.00
C ARG A 83 8.67 1.27 5.96
N PHE A 84 7.99 1.52 4.84
CA PHE A 84 7.10 2.66 4.71
C PHE A 84 5.98 2.61 5.76
N VAL A 85 5.31 1.46 5.91
CA VAL A 85 4.25 1.25 6.90
C VAL A 85 4.77 1.52 8.32
N ASP A 86 5.89 0.92 8.73
CA ASP A 86 6.48 1.13 10.05
C ASP A 86 6.79 2.61 10.31
N THR A 87 7.39 3.27 9.33
CA THR A 87 7.76 4.69 9.44
C THR A 87 6.52 5.59 9.60
N LEU A 88 5.47 5.35 8.82
CA LEU A 88 4.23 6.13 8.94
C LEU A 88 3.52 5.89 10.26
N LEU A 89 3.40 4.65 10.69
CA LEU A 89 2.80 4.31 11.98
C LEU A 89 3.54 4.98 13.15
N THR A 90 4.87 5.10 13.02
CA THR A 90 5.70 5.72 14.06
C THR A 90 5.56 7.25 14.08
N ASP A 91 5.67 7.88 12.92
CA ASP A 91 5.92 9.33 12.83
C ASP A 91 4.65 10.15 12.56
N HIS A 92 3.61 9.53 11.96
CA HIS A 92 2.44 10.27 11.45
C HIS A 92 1.09 9.80 11.99
N TYR A 93 1.01 8.53 12.45
CA TYR A 93 -0.26 8.01 12.94
C TYR A 93 -0.51 8.39 14.40
N PRO A 94 -1.72 8.90 14.75
CA PRO A 94 -2.12 9.05 16.15
C PRO A 94 -2.05 7.70 16.86
N ALA A 95 -1.71 7.73 18.17
CA ALA A 95 -1.54 6.50 18.96
C ALA A 95 -2.74 5.55 18.85
N ALA A 96 -3.96 6.07 18.92
CA ALA A 96 -5.17 5.26 18.84
C ALA A 96 -5.33 4.56 17.48
N GLU A 97 -5.00 5.22 16.36
CA GLU A 97 -5.07 4.62 15.03
C GLU A 97 -3.92 3.61 14.82
N ARG A 98 -2.73 3.90 15.34
CA ARG A 98 -1.61 2.97 15.33
C ARG A 98 -1.94 1.70 16.10
N ASP A 99 -2.47 1.82 17.32
CA ASP A 99 -2.83 0.69 18.15
C ASP A 99 -3.93 -0.16 17.48
N ARG A 100 -4.93 0.52 16.88
CA ARG A 100 -5.98 -0.13 16.08
C ARG A 100 -5.42 -0.90 14.88
N PHE A 101 -4.39 -0.38 14.22
CA PHE A 101 -3.71 -1.07 13.13
C PHE A 101 -2.97 -2.32 13.62
N LEU A 102 -2.27 -2.23 14.76
CA LEU A 102 -1.58 -3.36 15.38
C LEU A 102 -2.58 -4.44 15.84
N ASP A 103 -3.75 -4.05 16.33
CA ASP A 103 -4.84 -4.96 16.67
C ASP A 103 -5.37 -5.68 15.43
N GLY A 104 -5.52 -4.99 14.33
CA GLY A 104 -5.89 -5.58 13.05
C GLY A 104 -4.88 -6.63 12.57
N LEU A 105 -3.57 -6.36 12.70
CA LEU A 105 -2.53 -7.36 12.39
C LEU A 105 -2.67 -8.61 13.27
N ARG A 106 -2.94 -8.45 14.57
CA ARG A 106 -3.21 -9.58 15.47
C ARG A 106 -4.48 -10.33 15.06
N GLY A 107 -5.49 -9.62 14.57
CA GLY A 107 -6.72 -10.20 14.05
C GLY A 107 -6.49 -11.14 12.86
N VAL A 108 -5.62 -10.76 11.92
CA VAL A 108 -5.25 -11.61 10.78
C VAL A 108 -4.64 -12.93 11.25
N ASP A 109 -3.67 -12.87 12.17
CA ASP A 109 -3.04 -14.08 12.72
C ASP A 109 -4.01 -14.94 13.53
N THR A 110 -4.88 -14.32 14.33
CA THR A 110 -5.91 -15.04 15.09
C THR A 110 -6.86 -15.79 14.17
N ARG A 111 -7.33 -15.14 13.10
CA ARG A 111 -8.20 -15.77 12.11
C ARG A 111 -7.50 -16.91 11.37
N SER A 112 -6.23 -16.71 11.00
CA SER A 112 -5.43 -17.74 10.35
C SER A 112 -5.24 -18.96 11.24
N ARG A 113 -4.90 -18.77 12.52
CA ARG A 113 -4.77 -19.86 13.50
C ARG A 113 -6.06 -20.60 13.74
N SER A 114 -7.18 -19.88 13.84
CA SER A 114 -8.51 -20.49 14.01
C SER A 114 -8.91 -21.35 12.81
N ARG A 115 -8.59 -20.93 11.59
CA ARG A 115 -9.01 -21.62 10.35
C ARG A 115 -8.01 -22.70 9.90
N HIS A 116 -6.71 -22.47 10.08
CA HIS A 116 -5.65 -23.29 9.51
C HIS A 116 -4.68 -23.87 10.56
N GLY A 117 -4.86 -23.56 11.85
CA GLY A 117 -4.02 -24.05 12.94
C GLY A 117 -2.63 -23.41 13.01
N LYS A 118 -2.31 -22.42 12.19
CA LYS A 118 -1.00 -21.81 12.08
C LYS A 118 -1.03 -20.31 11.76
N PRO A 119 0.04 -19.55 12.06
CA PRO A 119 0.12 -18.13 11.73
C PRO A 119 -0.04 -17.88 10.23
N PHE A 120 -0.51 -16.70 9.86
CA PHE A 120 -0.73 -16.32 8.45
C PHE A 120 0.51 -16.52 7.57
N VAL A 121 1.69 -16.14 8.07
CA VAL A 121 2.95 -16.24 7.32
C VAL A 121 3.38 -17.69 7.03
N GLU A 122 2.89 -18.66 7.81
CA GLU A 122 3.17 -20.09 7.62
C GLU A 122 2.11 -20.80 6.77
N CYS A 123 1.03 -20.11 6.40
CA CYS A 123 0.01 -20.66 5.53
C CYS A 123 0.53 -20.80 4.09
N VAL A 124 -0.03 -21.72 3.32
CA VAL A 124 0.24 -21.83 1.88
C VAL A 124 -0.41 -20.66 1.14
N ALA A 125 0.05 -20.39 -0.08
CA ALA A 125 -0.39 -19.22 -0.84
C ALA A 125 -1.91 -19.16 -1.02
N GLU A 126 -2.54 -20.28 -1.31
CA GLU A 126 -3.99 -20.39 -1.52
C GLU A 126 -4.78 -20.02 -0.26
N GLN A 127 -4.30 -20.42 0.92
CA GLN A 127 -4.92 -20.10 2.21
C GLN A 127 -4.82 -18.60 2.53
N ARG A 128 -3.65 -17.99 2.23
CA ARG A 128 -3.44 -16.56 2.41
C ARG A 128 -4.33 -15.76 1.48
N VAL A 129 -4.37 -16.13 0.19
CA VAL A 129 -5.22 -15.47 -0.81
C VAL A 129 -6.68 -15.55 -0.41
N ALA A 130 -7.18 -16.73 -0.02
CA ALA A 130 -8.58 -16.90 0.38
C ALA A 130 -8.94 -15.98 1.56
N LEU A 131 -8.07 -15.91 2.58
CA LEU A 131 -8.31 -15.05 3.76
C LEU A 131 -8.29 -13.56 3.39
N LEU A 132 -7.34 -13.12 2.58
CA LEU A 132 -7.26 -11.72 2.16
C LEU A 132 -8.40 -11.34 1.21
N THR A 133 -8.86 -12.26 0.35
CA THR A 133 -10.02 -12.03 -0.53
C THR A 133 -11.29 -11.80 0.27
N GLU A 134 -11.53 -12.60 1.31
CA GLU A 134 -12.68 -12.39 2.21
C GLU A 134 -12.62 -11.01 2.90
N MET A 135 -11.42 -10.60 3.34
CA MET A 135 -11.24 -9.27 3.95
C MET A 135 -11.46 -8.15 2.94
N ASP A 136 -11.02 -8.34 1.69
CA ASP A 136 -11.22 -7.37 0.61
C ASP A 136 -12.71 -7.22 0.26
N GLU A 137 -13.42 -8.33 0.07
CA GLU A 137 -14.85 -8.35 -0.23
C GLU A 137 -15.68 -7.73 0.91
N ALA A 138 -15.32 -8.01 2.16
CA ALA A 138 -15.96 -7.37 3.32
C ALA A 138 -15.71 -5.86 3.37
N THR A 139 -14.54 -5.41 2.90
CA THR A 139 -14.13 -4.00 2.94
C THR A 139 -14.68 -3.22 1.73
N TYR A 140 -14.77 -3.84 0.56
CA TYR A 140 -15.19 -3.25 -0.69
C TYR A 140 -16.31 -4.08 -1.35
N PRO A 141 -17.53 -4.05 -0.79
CA PRO A 141 -18.64 -4.82 -1.35
C PRO A 141 -18.94 -4.36 -2.78
N PRO A 142 -19.45 -5.24 -3.65
CA PRO A 142 -19.81 -4.90 -5.03
C PRO A 142 -20.74 -3.69 -5.10
N ARG A 143 -20.57 -2.86 -6.14
CA ARG A 143 -21.45 -1.70 -6.35
C ARG A 143 -22.89 -2.17 -6.53
N GLY A 144 -23.80 -1.59 -5.75
CA GLY A 144 -25.23 -1.94 -5.78
C GLY A 144 -25.64 -3.03 -4.79
N SER A 145 -24.72 -3.52 -3.96
CA SER A 145 -25.12 -4.29 -2.77
C SER A 145 -25.71 -3.33 -1.74
N ASP A 146 -26.90 -3.64 -1.21
CA ASP A 146 -27.53 -2.89 -0.12
C ASP A 146 -26.77 -2.99 1.21
N THR A 147 -25.66 -3.71 1.24
CA THR A 147 -24.77 -3.81 2.40
C THR A 147 -23.92 -2.55 2.48
N ALA A 148 -24.32 -1.63 3.37
CA ALA A 148 -23.39 -0.59 3.82
C ALA A 148 -22.08 -1.25 4.25
N THR A 149 -20.93 -0.71 3.80
CA THR A 149 -19.61 -1.23 4.23
C THR A 149 -19.61 -1.37 5.74
N PRO A 150 -19.45 -2.57 6.30
CA PRO A 150 -19.48 -2.73 7.75
C PRO A 150 -18.40 -1.85 8.38
N ALA A 151 -18.80 -0.95 9.27
CA ALA A 151 -17.89 -0.09 10.01
C ALA A 151 -17.28 -0.89 11.18
N GLY A 152 -16.42 -1.85 10.86
CA GLY A 152 -15.73 -2.69 11.84
C GLY A 152 -14.22 -2.43 11.88
N ASP A 153 -13.56 -2.88 12.94
CA ASP A 153 -12.12 -2.73 13.09
C ASP A 153 -11.35 -3.49 12.00
N GLU A 154 -11.85 -4.63 11.57
CA GLU A 154 -11.26 -5.44 10.53
C GLU A 154 -11.32 -4.76 9.15
N THR A 155 -12.46 -4.23 8.76
CA THR A 155 -12.61 -3.50 7.49
C THR A 155 -11.82 -2.21 7.50
N TRP A 156 -11.76 -1.52 8.64
CA TRP A 156 -10.90 -0.36 8.81
C TRP A 156 -9.42 -0.72 8.63
N PHE A 157 -8.96 -1.80 9.29
CA PHE A 157 -7.58 -2.27 9.18
C PHE A 157 -7.23 -2.63 7.74
N PHE A 158 -8.04 -3.46 7.08
CA PHE A 158 -7.73 -3.91 5.73
C PHE A 158 -7.70 -2.74 4.73
N ARG A 159 -8.62 -1.78 4.87
CA ARG A 159 -8.60 -0.54 4.09
C ARG A 159 -7.30 0.23 4.29
N ARG A 160 -6.84 0.38 5.53
CA ARG A 160 -5.56 1.06 5.83
C ARG A 160 -4.36 0.27 5.29
N MET A 161 -4.36 -1.04 5.44
CA MET A 161 -3.29 -1.90 4.92
C MET A 161 -3.19 -1.77 3.38
N LYS A 162 -4.31 -1.81 2.68
CA LYS A 162 -4.38 -1.64 1.23
C LYS A 162 -3.93 -0.23 0.81
N GLU A 163 -4.42 0.81 1.48
CA GLU A 163 -4.00 2.20 1.27
C GLU A 163 -2.49 2.37 1.42
N LEU A 164 -1.94 1.92 2.54
CA LEU A 164 -0.51 2.04 2.83
C LEU A 164 0.34 1.24 1.82
N THR A 165 -0.15 0.08 1.37
CA THR A 165 0.54 -0.71 0.36
C THR A 165 0.58 0.02 -0.99
N LEU A 166 -0.56 0.49 -1.49
CA LEU A 166 -0.63 1.21 -2.76
C LEU A 166 0.18 2.50 -2.73
N VAL A 167 -0.01 3.31 -1.69
CA VAL A 167 0.72 4.58 -1.54
C VAL A 167 2.22 4.32 -1.42
N GLY A 168 2.63 3.39 -0.54
CA GLY A 168 4.05 3.05 -0.36
C GLY A 168 4.70 2.52 -1.62
N TYR A 169 4.01 1.67 -2.37
CA TYR A 169 4.51 1.11 -3.62
C TYR A 169 4.67 2.20 -4.70
N TYR A 170 3.60 2.90 -5.05
CA TYR A 170 3.63 3.87 -6.14
C TYR A 170 4.42 5.15 -5.84
N THR A 171 4.77 5.42 -4.58
CA THR A 171 5.69 6.49 -4.20
C THR A 171 7.12 6.02 -3.99
N SER A 172 7.39 4.69 -4.05
CA SER A 172 8.73 4.11 -4.05
C SER A 172 9.45 4.35 -5.38
N GLU A 173 10.77 4.24 -5.36
CA GLU A 173 11.56 4.26 -6.60
C GLU A 173 11.13 3.15 -7.55
N MET A 174 10.93 1.93 -7.04
CA MET A 174 10.54 0.77 -7.86
C MET A 174 9.18 0.97 -8.50
N GLY A 175 8.15 1.33 -7.74
CA GLY A 175 6.82 1.57 -8.28
C GLY A 175 6.79 2.72 -9.26
N ALA A 176 7.49 3.82 -8.96
CA ALA A 176 7.52 5.00 -9.81
C ALA A 176 8.31 4.78 -11.11
N THR A 177 9.41 3.98 -11.11
CA THR A 177 10.32 3.86 -12.26
C THR A 177 10.17 2.56 -13.04
N ARG A 178 9.71 1.47 -12.38
CA ARG A 178 9.59 0.15 -13.01
C ARG A 178 8.18 -0.16 -13.44
N GLU A 179 7.20 0.18 -12.59
CA GLU A 179 5.78 -0.04 -12.87
C GLU A 179 5.18 1.11 -13.67
N LEU A 180 5.42 2.34 -13.24
CA LEU A 180 4.97 3.54 -13.91
C LEU A 180 6.05 4.10 -14.84
N HIS A 181 5.65 4.83 -15.88
CA HIS A 181 6.57 5.63 -16.67
C HIS A 181 6.75 6.99 -15.99
N ILE A 182 7.94 7.27 -15.46
CA ILE A 182 8.31 8.65 -15.14
C ILE A 182 8.71 9.32 -16.46
N SER A 183 8.01 10.39 -16.83
CA SER A 183 8.45 11.22 -17.95
C SER A 183 9.82 11.81 -17.60
N PRO A 184 10.91 11.47 -18.33
CA PRO A 184 12.16 12.15 -18.13
C PRO A 184 11.96 13.62 -18.44
N PHE A 185 12.65 14.51 -17.71
CA PHE A 185 12.69 15.94 -18.03
C PHE A 185 13.20 16.11 -19.46
N GLY A 186 12.30 16.37 -20.40
CA GLY A 186 12.60 16.49 -21.81
C GLY A 186 11.50 17.24 -22.55
N PRO A 187 11.70 17.57 -23.85
CA PRO A 187 10.66 18.24 -24.63
C PRO A 187 9.39 17.37 -24.68
N TYR A 188 8.24 18.04 -24.61
CA TYR A 188 6.93 17.40 -24.74
C TYR A 188 6.76 16.80 -26.13
N HIS A 189 6.48 15.51 -26.20
CA HIS A 189 6.13 14.80 -27.42
C HIS A 189 4.66 14.36 -27.35
N GLY A 190 3.75 15.20 -27.86
CA GLY A 190 2.30 14.98 -27.81
C GLY A 190 1.77 13.98 -28.86
N ASP A 191 2.62 13.58 -29.80
CA ASP A 191 2.31 12.73 -30.95
C ASP A 191 2.80 11.29 -30.84
N ILE A 192 3.10 10.84 -29.62
CA ILE A 192 3.53 9.46 -29.36
C ILE A 192 2.39 8.50 -29.73
N PRO A 193 2.62 7.51 -30.63
CA PRO A 193 1.60 6.52 -30.96
C PRO A 193 1.15 5.74 -29.73
N TYR A 194 -0.15 5.59 -29.50
CA TYR A 194 -0.71 4.89 -28.33
C TYR A 194 -0.07 3.52 -28.10
N ARG A 195 0.24 2.79 -29.16
CA ARG A 195 0.87 1.45 -29.10
C ARG A 195 2.28 1.47 -28.53
N SER A 196 2.98 2.60 -28.53
CA SER A 196 4.34 2.74 -27.99
C SER A 196 4.36 3.18 -26.52
N VAL A 197 3.21 3.56 -25.97
CA VAL A 197 3.12 4.03 -24.58
C VAL A 197 3.37 2.88 -23.59
N GLY A 198 2.86 1.69 -23.86
CA GLY A 198 3.11 0.46 -23.10
C GLY A 198 2.65 0.45 -21.64
N ARG A 199 3.09 1.41 -20.83
CA ARG A 199 2.81 1.54 -19.39
C ARG A 199 2.16 2.88 -19.07
N SER A 200 1.47 2.93 -17.91
CA SER A 200 0.91 4.19 -17.41
C SER A 200 2.00 5.18 -17.00
N TRP A 201 1.77 6.46 -17.29
CA TRP A 201 2.67 7.53 -16.88
C TRP A 201 2.39 7.94 -15.43
N ALA A 202 3.43 8.19 -14.64
CA ALA A 202 3.36 8.73 -13.28
C ALA A 202 3.37 10.26 -13.30
#